data_9045e25f695622e274e356398e51cca2
#
_entry.id   9045e25f695622e274e356398e51cca2
#
_cell.length_a   1.000
_cell.length_b   1.000
_cell.length_c   1.000
_cell.angle_alpha   90.00
_cell.angle_beta   90.00
_cell.angle_gamma   90.00
#
_symmetry.space_group_name_H-M   'P 1'
#
loop_
_entity.id
_entity.type
_entity.pdbx_description
1 polymer ?
#
loop_
_entity_poly.entity_id
_entity_poly.type
_entity_poly.pdbx_seq_one_letter_code
_entity_poly.pdbx_strand_id
1 'polypeptide(L)'
;IKSPFLPTRFCSSLQTNDLFSTVFKFMTEAIHPVLLHSCCAPCSSAILEWLTQNGYAPTVFYFNPNIFPAQEYLTRKNECQQYCRKLGIPFVDGDYDHALWREAVKGLEHEPERGLRCRACFGVRMLATAKCAQRLDIESFTTTLAGSRWKRLDQIREAAEEAVRLTPGTRYWDMNWRKGGLQHRRGELLAQEGFYNQLWCGCEFSMGHLTMRAPEDLPSYVRDFVKQLGSAKNKDETLP
;
A
#
# COMPACT_ATOMS: atom_id res chain seq x y z
N ILE A 1 30.65 28.24 -76.47
CA ILE A 1 29.97 29.09 -75.49
C ILE A 1 29.86 28.29 -74.22
N LYS A 2 30.37 28.87 -73.14
CA LYS A 2 30.71 28.27 -71.86
C LYS A 2 29.50 27.77 -71.06
N SER A 3 29.63 26.57 -70.48
CA SER A 3 28.85 26.02 -69.39
C SER A 3 29.38 26.59 -68.08
N PRO A 4 28.53 26.90 -67.06
CA PRO A 4 29.03 27.12 -65.72
C PRO A 4 28.67 25.99 -64.76
N PHE A 5 29.65 25.65 -63.97
CA PHE A 5 29.73 24.80 -62.79
C PHE A 5 28.53 24.83 -61.84
N LEU A 6 28.10 23.67 -61.39
CA LEU A 6 27.32 23.47 -60.13
C LEU A 6 28.26 22.99 -59.03
N PRO A 7 28.21 23.54 -57.84
CA PRO A 7 29.01 23.08 -56.74
C PRO A 7 28.31 21.93 -56.01
N THR A 8 29.08 20.84 -55.85
CA THR A 8 28.78 19.74 -54.88
C THR A 8 28.80 20.28 -53.43
N ARG A 9 27.70 20.25 -52.73
CA ARG A 9 27.65 20.41 -51.28
C ARG A 9 27.16 19.15 -50.61
N PHE A 10 28.09 18.51 -49.90
CA PHE A 10 28.02 17.88 -48.60
C PHE A 10 26.65 17.40 -48.15
N CYS A 11 26.44 16.09 -48.24
CA CYS A 11 25.59 15.35 -47.38
C CYS A 11 26.37 15.04 -46.11
N SER A 12 26.20 15.88 -45.09
CA SER A 12 26.71 15.62 -43.75
C SER A 12 25.97 14.44 -43.16
N SER A 13 26.70 13.41 -42.84
CA SER A 13 26.33 12.23 -42.11
C SER A 13 25.58 12.59 -40.82
N LEU A 14 24.28 12.47 -40.82
CA LEU A 14 23.53 12.34 -39.57
C LEU A 14 23.96 11.03 -38.92
N GLN A 15 24.62 11.16 -37.77
CA GLN A 15 25.08 10.06 -36.94
C GLN A 15 23.82 9.34 -36.42
N THR A 16 23.41 8.28 -37.09
CA THR A 16 22.31 7.37 -36.71
C THR A 16 22.62 6.56 -35.45
N ASN A 17 23.84 6.68 -34.92
CA ASN A 17 24.27 5.93 -33.74
C ASN A 17 23.74 6.46 -32.41
N ASP A 18 23.41 7.75 -32.29
CA ASP A 18 22.97 8.33 -31.02
C ASP A 18 21.50 8.06 -30.73
N LEU A 19 20.64 8.01 -31.76
CA LEU A 19 19.23 7.68 -31.55
C LEU A 19 19.04 6.20 -31.21
N PHE A 20 19.76 5.29 -31.90
CA PHE A 20 19.73 3.87 -31.60
C PHE A 20 20.31 3.56 -30.21
N SER A 21 21.40 4.20 -29.82
CA SER A 21 22.01 4.10 -28.49
C SER A 21 21.05 4.59 -27.41
N THR A 22 20.36 5.70 -27.64
CA THR A 22 19.41 6.28 -26.68
C THR A 22 18.14 5.41 -26.57
N VAL A 23 17.58 4.94 -27.67
CA VAL A 23 16.42 4.01 -27.67
C VAL A 23 16.81 2.67 -27.06
N PHE A 24 18.01 2.14 -27.33
CA PHE A 24 18.49 0.89 -26.75
C PHE A 24 18.77 1.03 -25.24
N LYS A 25 19.21 2.21 -24.80
CA LYS A 25 19.42 2.51 -23.37
C LYS A 25 18.09 2.57 -22.60
N PHE A 26 17.01 3.07 -23.21
CA PHE A 26 15.65 2.99 -22.65
C PHE A 26 15.06 1.58 -22.64
N MET A 27 15.54 0.68 -23.49
CA MET A 27 15.08 -0.73 -23.55
C MET A 27 15.84 -1.67 -22.62
N THR A 28 16.91 -1.21 -21.94
CA THR A 28 17.76 -2.04 -21.07
C THR A 28 17.77 -1.60 -19.61
N GLU A 29 16.94 -0.64 -19.20
CA GLU A 29 16.77 -0.40 -17.76
C GLU A 29 16.03 -1.62 -17.19
N ALA A 30 16.74 -2.37 -16.36
CA ALA A 30 16.21 -3.55 -15.72
C ALA A 30 14.96 -3.16 -14.92
N ILE A 31 13.80 -3.64 -15.35
CA ILE A 31 12.55 -3.47 -14.61
C ILE A 31 12.69 -4.26 -13.31
N HIS A 32 12.63 -3.56 -12.18
CA HIS A 32 12.78 -4.17 -10.86
C HIS A 32 11.42 -4.61 -10.30
N PRO A 33 11.09 -5.91 -10.29
CA PRO A 33 9.85 -6.39 -9.69
C PRO A 33 9.81 -6.09 -8.19
N VAL A 34 8.66 -5.63 -7.69
CA VAL A 34 8.45 -5.40 -6.27
C VAL A 34 7.02 -5.75 -5.87
N LEU A 35 6.85 -6.50 -4.78
CA LEU A 35 5.54 -6.76 -4.20
C LEU A 35 5.19 -5.66 -3.19
N LEU A 36 4.13 -4.92 -3.44
CA LEU A 36 3.62 -3.89 -2.55
C LEU A 36 2.42 -4.42 -1.76
N HIS A 37 2.60 -4.68 -0.46
CA HIS A 37 1.48 -4.89 0.43
C HIS A 37 0.67 -3.60 0.58
N SER A 38 -0.61 -3.65 0.20
CA SER A 38 -1.50 -2.49 0.21
C SER A 38 -2.61 -2.62 1.24
N CYS A 39 -2.91 -1.53 1.97
CA CYS A 39 -4.03 -1.48 2.91
C CYS A 39 -5.27 -0.78 2.33
N CYS A 40 -5.16 0.05 1.30
CA CYS A 40 -6.24 0.76 0.62
C CYS A 40 -5.71 1.57 -0.57
N ALA A 41 -6.56 2.02 -1.48
CA ALA A 41 -6.19 2.83 -2.62
C ALA A 41 -5.50 4.15 -2.25
N PRO A 42 -6.01 4.97 -1.31
CA PRO A 42 -5.35 6.22 -0.93
C PRO A 42 -3.93 6.04 -0.42
N CYS A 43 -3.66 4.93 0.28
CA CYS A 43 -2.32 4.67 0.82
C CYS A 43 -1.34 4.18 -0.23
N SER A 44 -1.84 3.55 -1.30
CA SER A 44 -1.03 2.97 -2.37
C SER A 44 -0.74 3.95 -3.49
N SER A 45 -1.65 4.88 -3.78
CA SER A 45 -1.68 5.66 -5.01
C SER A 45 -0.37 6.38 -5.32
N ALA A 46 0.11 7.23 -4.41
CA ALA A 46 1.37 7.95 -4.60
C ALA A 46 2.60 7.03 -4.62
N ILE A 47 2.55 5.90 -3.89
CA ILE A 47 3.64 4.91 -3.88
C ILE A 47 3.70 4.19 -5.23
N LEU A 48 2.56 3.78 -5.78
CA LEU A 48 2.49 3.13 -7.08
C LEU A 48 2.98 4.07 -8.19
N GLU A 49 2.53 5.32 -8.17
CA GLU A 49 3.01 6.35 -9.10
C GLU A 49 4.52 6.51 -9.00
N TRP A 50 5.06 6.62 -7.80
CA TRP A 50 6.50 6.75 -7.59
C TRP A 50 7.27 5.51 -8.06
N LEU A 51 6.81 4.31 -7.73
CA LEU A 51 7.45 3.06 -8.15
C LEU A 51 7.54 2.97 -9.67
N THR A 52 6.44 3.20 -10.38
CA THR A 52 6.43 3.11 -11.86
C THR A 52 7.29 4.18 -12.52
N GLN A 53 7.35 5.39 -11.97
CA GLN A 53 8.20 6.47 -12.47
C GLN A 53 9.70 6.24 -12.22
N ASN A 54 10.05 5.36 -11.27
CA ASN A 54 11.44 5.08 -10.91
C ASN A 54 11.93 3.69 -11.35
N GLY A 55 11.33 3.10 -12.40
CA GLY A 55 11.82 1.87 -13.02
C GLY A 55 11.43 0.58 -12.29
N TYR A 56 10.45 0.63 -11.37
CA TYR A 56 9.93 -0.56 -10.69
C TYR A 56 8.66 -1.08 -11.38
N ALA A 57 8.49 -2.41 -11.36
CA ALA A 57 7.26 -3.09 -11.75
C ALA A 57 6.53 -3.57 -10.49
N PRO A 58 5.63 -2.77 -9.92
CA PRO A 58 4.90 -3.17 -8.74
C PRO A 58 3.83 -4.21 -9.06
N THR A 59 3.71 -5.22 -8.19
CA THR A 59 2.54 -6.07 -8.05
C THR A 59 1.90 -5.74 -6.70
N VAL A 60 0.62 -5.45 -6.67
CA VAL A 60 -0.09 -5.14 -5.43
C VAL A 60 -0.59 -6.43 -4.79
N PHE A 61 -0.25 -6.63 -3.51
CA PHE A 61 -0.83 -7.68 -2.68
C PHE A 61 -1.76 -7.07 -1.63
N TYR A 62 -3.04 -7.43 -1.68
CA TYR A 62 -4.04 -6.93 -0.76
C TYR A 62 -4.40 -7.99 0.27
N PHE A 63 -3.82 -7.91 1.47
CA PHE A 63 -4.07 -8.81 2.58
C PHE A 63 -4.25 -8.03 3.88
N ASN A 64 -5.48 -7.87 4.33
CA ASN A 64 -5.84 -7.03 5.46
C ASN A 64 -6.91 -7.69 6.35
N PRO A 65 -6.62 -8.85 6.97
CA PRO A 65 -7.59 -9.59 7.77
C PRO A 65 -8.03 -8.84 9.04
N ASN A 66 -7.30 -7.78 9.40
CA ASN A 66 -7.62 -6.90 10.52
C ASN A 66 -8.78 -5.95 10.25
N ILE A 67 -9.19 -5.75 9.01
CA ILE A 67 -10.24 -4.77 8.68
C ILE A 67 -11.61 -5.32 9.07
N PHE A 68 -12.33 -4.55 9.87
CA PHE A 68 -13.65 -4.86 10.37
C PHE A 68 -14.57 -3.60 10.26
N PRO A 69 -15.86 -3.78 9.94
CA PRO A 69 -16.52 -5.02 9.52
C PRO A 69 -16.14 -5.45 8.09
N ALA A 70 -16.60 -6.62 7.66
CA ALA A 70 -16.31 -7.15 6.32
C ALA A 70 -16.68 -6.18 5.19
N GLN A 71 -17.72 -5.39 5.35
CA GLN A 71 -18.12 -4.37 4.38
C GLN A 71 -17.03 -3.29 4.19
N GLU A 72 -16.37 -2.88 5.26
CA GLU A 72 -15.24 -1.95 5.20
C GLU A 72 -14.05 -2.56 4.45
N TYR A 73 -13.78 -3.85 4.71
CA TYR A 73 -12.76 -4.59 3.95
C TYR A 73 -13.07 -4.59 2.45
N LEU A 74 -14.32 -4.92 2.08
CA LEU A 74 -14.75 -4.96 0.68
C LEU A 74 -14.67 -3.58 0.02
N THR A 75 -15.10 -2.52 0.70
CA THR A 75 -15.02 -1.14 0.20
C THR A 75 -13.58 -0.78 -0.15
N ARG A 76 -12.64 -0.98 0.77
CA ARG A 76 -11.22 -0.67 0.55
C ARG A 76 -10.56 -1.57 -0.49
N LYS A 77 -10.93 -2.86 -0.52
CA LYS A 77 -10.41 -3.83 -1.50
C LYS A 77 -10.83 -3.48 -2.91
N ASN A 78 -12.12 -3.31 -3.12
CA ASN A 78 -12.68 -3.03 -4.43
C ASN A 78 -12.10 -1.74 -5.04
N GLU A 79 -12.00 -0.69 -4.25
CA GLU A 79 -11.39 0.56 -4.67
C GLU A 79 -9.91 0.38 -5.04
N CYS A 80 -9.14 -0.33 -4.21
CA CYS A 80 -7.73 -0.62 -4.47
C CYS A 80 -7.56 -1.45 -5.75
N GLN A 81 -8.40 -2.45 -5.97
CA GLN A 81 -8.38 -3.30 -7.15
C GLN A 81 -8.76 -2.50 -8.41
N GLN A 82 -9.79 -1.64 -8.33
CA GLN A 82 -10.18 -0.78 -9.44
C GLN A 82 -9.06 0.19 -9.83
N TYR A 83 -8.39 0.77 -8.85
CA TYR A 83 -7.27 1.67 -9.10
C TYR A 83 -6.08 0.93 -9.74
N CYS A 84 -5.73 -0.25 -9.27
CA CYS A 84 -4.71 -1.09 -9.91
C CYS A 84 -5.08 -1.42 -11.36
N ARG A 85 -6.34 -1.79 -11.62
CA ARG A 85 -6.83 -2.04 -12.98
C ARG A 85 -6.71 -0.81 -13.88
N LYS A 86 -7.06 0.39 -13.37
CA LYS A 86 -6.90 1.66 -14.10
C LYS A 86 -5.44 1.92 -14.50
N LEU A 87 -4.49 1.54 -13.63
CA LEU A 87 -3.05 1.72 -13.88
C LEU A 87 -2.40 0.56 -14.65
N GLY A 88 -3.12 -0.52 -14.95
CA GLY A 88 -2.54 -1.73 -15.54
C GLY A 88 -1.59 -2.49 -14.60
N ILE A 89 -1.71 -2.30 -13.28
CA ILE A 89 -0.86 -2.92 -12.26
C ILE A 89 -1.47 -4.25 -11.81
N PRO A 90 -0.69 -5.36 -11.79
CA PRO A 90 -1.16 -6.65 -11.28
C PRO A 90 -1.64 -6.55 -9.83
N PHE A 91 -2.77 -7.20 -9.54
CA PHE A 91 -3.39 -7.22 -8.21
C PHE A 91 -3.57 -8.66 -7.74
N VAL A 92 -3.03 -9.00 -6.59
CA VAL A 92 -3.17 -10.30 -5.93
C VAL A 92 -4.06 -10.13 -4.70
N ASP A 93 -5.19 -10.82 -4.71
CA ASP A 93 -6.10 -10.87 -3.57
C ASP A 93 -5.58 -11.88 -2.54
N GLY A 94 -5.30 -11.41 -1.34
CA GLY A 94 -5.03 -12.25 -0.18
C GLY A 94 -6.33 -12.43 0.59
N ASP A 95 -6.78 -13.66 0.73
CA ASP A 95 -8.06 -14.00 1.32
C ASP A 95 -8.38 -13.26 2.62
N TYR A 96 -9.65 -12.93 2.82
CA TYR A 96 -10.14 -12.30 4.03
C TYR A 96 -10.53 -13.33 5.07
N ASP A 97 -9.69 -13.50 6.08
CA ASP A 97 -9.98 -14.31 7.25
C ASP A 97 -9.76 -13.48 8.52
N HIS A 98 -10.85 -12.83 8.96
CA HIS A 98 -10.83 -12.03 10.18
C HIS A 98 -10.69 -12.89 11.45
N ALA A 99 -11.20 -14.12 11.43
CA ALA A 99 -11.11 -15.04 12.57
C ALA A 99 -9.64 -15.46 12.83
N LEU A 100 -8.90 -15.75 11.78
CA LEU A 100 -7.46 -16.02 11.87
C LEU A 100 -6.71 -14.83 12.48
N TRP A 101 -7.04 -13.62 12.08
CA TRP A 101 -6.43 -12.42 12.66
C TRP A 101 -6.82 -12.24 14.14
N ARG A 102 -8.09 -12.46 14.48
CA ARG A 102 -8.57 -12.42 15.87
C ARG A 102 -7.79 -13.37 16.77
N GLU A 103 -7.56 -14.59 16.33
CA GLU A 103 -6.75 -15.56 17.07
C GLU A 103 -5.29 -15.09 17.24
N ALA A 104 -4.69 -14.50 16.22
CA ALA A 104 -3.32 -13.98 16.28
C ALA A 104 -3.14 -12.79 17.25
N VAL A 105 -4.23 -12.06 17.58
CA VAL A 105 -4.19 -10.93 18.52
C VAL A 105 -4.92 -11.21 19.82
N LYS A 106 -5.30 -12.45 20.07
CA LYS A 106 -6.00 -12.90 21.27
C LYS A 106 -5.20 -12.58 22.54
N GLY A 107 -5.88 -12.02 23.54
CA GLY A 107 -5.26 -11.53 24.79
C GLY A 107 -4.60 -10.15 24.65
N LEU A 108 -4.64 -9.52 23.48
CA LEU A 108 -4.10 -8.19 23.22
C LEU A 108 -5.20 -7.17 22.88
N GLU A 109 -6.46 -7.50 23.14
CA GLU A 109 -7.63 -6.68 22.77
C GLU A 109 -7.58 -5.29 23.42
N HIS A 110 -7.12 -5.20 24.67
CA HIS A 110 -7.00 -3.97 25.44
C HIS A 110 -5.72 -3.17 25.19
N GLU A 111 -4.78 -3.72 24.41
CA GLU A 111 -3.56 -3.02 24.05
C GLU A 111 -3.89 -1.72 23.30
N PRO A 112 -3.19 -0.61 23.58
CA PRO A 112 -3.39 0.63 22.85
C PRO A 112 -2.97 0.50 21.37
N GLU A 113 -3.36 1.46 20.54
CA GLU A 113 -2.75 1.60 19.24
C GLU A 113 -1.24 1.79 19.37
N ARG A 114 -0.49 1.17 18.46
CA ARG A 114 0.99 1.09 18.47
C ARG A 114 1.58 0.19 19.57
N GLY A 115 0.75 -0.51 20.36
CA GLY A 115 1.15 -1.51 21.35
C GLY A 115 1.41 -2.88 20.72
N LEU A 116 1.39 -3.95 21.58
CA LEU A 116 1.69 -5.32 21.17
C LEU A 116 0.68 -5.87 20.16
N ARG A 117 -0.60 -5.48 20.24
CA ARG A 117 -1.61 -5.86 19.25
C ARG A 117 -1.23 -5.41 17.84
N CYS A 118 -0.75 -4.17 17.69
CA CYS A 118 -0.31 -3.68 16.38
C CYS A 118 0.93 -4.43 15.87
N ARG A 119 1.86 -4.77 16.75
CA ARG A 119 3.04 -5.58 16.41
C ARG A 119 2.62 -6.97 15.90
N ALA A 120 1.71 -7.67 16.59
CA ALA A 120 1.18 -8.96 16.15
C ALA A 120 0.45 -8.84 14.79
N CYS A 121 -0.39 -7.80 14.63
CA CYS A 121 -1.07 -7.50 13.36
C CYS A 121 -0.08 -7.29 12.20
N PHE A 122 1.02 -6.58 12.40
CA PHE A 122 2.05 -6.41 11.37
C PHE A 122 2.74 -7.74 11.07
N GLY A 123 3.02 -8.58 12.09
CA GLY A 123 3.60 -9.91 11.91
C GLY A 123 2.79 -10.78 10.96
N VAL A 124 1.47 -10.90 11.19
CA VAL A 124 0.55 -11.65 10.32
C VAL A 124 0.61 -11.13 8.88
N ARG A 125 0.57 -9.82 8.69
CA ARG A 125 0.50 -9.21 7.36
C ARG A 125 1.83 -9.27 6.62
N MET A 126 2.95 -9.03 7.30
CA MET A 126 4.28 -9.09 6.68
C MET A 126 4.67 -10.51 6.32
N LEU A 127 4.35 -11.50 7.17
CA LEU A 127 4.59 -12.91 6.86
C LEU A 127 3.78 -13.35 5.62
N ALA A 128 2.51 -13.00 5.54
CA ALA A 128 1.69 -13.30 4.37
C ALA A 128 2.24 -12.63 3.11
N THR A 129 2.75 -11.39 3.23
CA THR A 129 3.34 -10.65 2.11
C THR A 129 4.63 -11.31 1.65
N ALA A 130 5.52 -11.68 2.55
CA ALA A 130 6.78 -12.35 2.22
C ALA A 130 6.54 -13.73 1.59
N LYS A 131 5.58 -14.52 2.09
CA LYS A 131 5.16 -15.79 1.47
C LYS A 131 4.58 -15.59 0.07
N CYS A 132 3.81 -14.51 -0.14
CA CYS A 132 3.29 -14.17 -1.45
C CYS A 132 4.42 -13.77 -2.41
N ALA A 133 5.38 -12.97 -1.97
CA ALA A 133 6.57 -12.60 -2.74
C ALA A 133 7.37 -13.84 -3.17
N GLN A 134 7.64 -14.74 -2.24
CA GLN A 134 8.33 -16.01 -2.51
C GLN A 134 7.58 -16.87 -3.55
N ARG A 135 6.26 -17.01 -3.42
CA ARG A 135 5.43 -17.77 -4.37
C ARG A 135 5.42 -17.18 -5.77
N LEU A 136 5.54 -15.86 -5.88
CA LEU A 136 5.55 -15.14 -7.17
C LEU A 136 6.96 -14.95 -7.73
N ASP A 137 7.98 -15.49 -7.08
CA ASP A 137 9.40 -15.28 -7.43
C ASP A 137 9.79 -13.78 -7.51
N ILE A 138 9.22 -12.99 -6.61
CA ILE A 138 9.55 -11.58 -6.44
C ILE A 138 10.44 -11.43 -5.20
N GLU A 139 11.72 -11.16 -5.40
CA GLU A 139 12.68 -11.04 -4.30
C GLU A 139 12.29 -9.93 -3.31
N SER A 140 11.93 -8.75 -3.83
CA SER A 140 11.74 -7.57 -2.99
C SER A 140 10.27 -7.31 -2.67
N PHE A 141 9.96 -7.04 -1.39
CA PHE A 141 8.63 -6.58 -1.00
C PHE A 141 8.69 -5.36 -0.08
N THR A 142 7.66 -4.55 -0.10
CA THR A 142 7.46 -3.39 0.76
C THR A 142 6.00 -3.24 1.17
N THR A 143 5.67 -2.23 1.97
CA THR A 143 4.31 -2.05 2.48
C THR A 143 3.88 -0.59 2.58
N THR A 144 2.63 -0.32 2.24
CA THR A 144 1.99 0.99 2.44
C THR A 144 1.83 1.37 3.91
N LEU A 145 1.97 0.41 4.84
CA LEU A 145 1.97 0.70 6.28
C LEU A 145 3.05 1.71 6.66
N ALA A 146 4.21 1.64 5.99
CA ALA A 146 5.34 2.56 6.20
C ALA A 146 5.06 4.00 5.73
N GLY A 147 3.97 4.24 5.00
CA GLY A 147 3.47 5.56 4.64
C GLY A 147 2.62 6.23 5.72
N SER A 148 2.07 5.48 6.67
CA SER A 148 1.16 6.02 7.67
C SER A 148 1.90 6.64 8.87
N ARG A 149 1.65 7.93 9.13
CA ARG A 149 2.19 8.63 10.32
C ARG A 149 1.67 8.06 11.66
N TRP A 150 0.59 7.31 11.62
CA TRP A 150 -0.04 6.69 12.80
C TRP A 150 0.55 5.34 13.18
N LYS A 151 1.54 4.84 12.43
CA LYS A 151 2.16 3.53 12.67
C LYS A 151 3.63 3.68 13.03
N ARG A 152 4.14 2.77 13.80
CA ARG A 152 5.56 2.74 14.19
C ARG A 152 6.36 2.00 13.11
N LEU A 153 7.37 2.66 12.54
CA LEU A 153 8.23 2.09 11.49
C LEU A 153 9.11 0.96 12.02
N ASP A 154 9.58 1.09 13.26
CA ASP A 154 10.37 0.06 13.93
C ASP A 154 9.60 -1.26 14.05
N GLN A 155 8.34 -1.22 14.49
CA GLN A 155 7.49 -2.42 14.56
C GLN A 155 7.20 -3.05 13.20
N ILE A 156 7.04 -2.23 12.15
CA ILE A 156 6.84 -2.73 10.79
C ILE A 156 8.11 -3.42 10.30
N ARG A 157 9.28 -2.82 10.53
CA ARG A 157 10.59 -3.38 10.18
C ARG A 157 10.83 -4.70 10.88
N GLU A 158 10.68 -4.75 12.21
CA GLU A 158 10.83 -5.98 13.00
C GLU A 158 9.95 -7.11 12.46
N ALA A 159 8.69 -6.82 12.18
CA ALA A 159 7.75 -7.81 11.62
C ALA A 159 8.16 -8.28 10.22
N ALA A 160 8.67 -7.40 9.39
CA ALA A 160 9.12 -7.74 8.04
C ALA A 160 10.44 -8.52 8.06
N GLU A 161 11.38 -8.18 8.93
CA GLU A 161 12.64 -8.92 9.13
C GLU A 161 12.38 -10.35 9.65
N GLU A 162 11.41 -10.51 10.56
CA GLU A 162 10.97 -11.84 10.99
C GLU A 162 10.38 -12.64 9.84
N ALA A 163 9.52 -12.00 9.02
CA ALA A 163 8.96 -12.63 7.84
C ALA A 163 10.04 -13.10 6.85
N VAL A 164 11.06 -12.27 6.59
CA VAL A 164 12.21 -12.61 5.72
C VAL A 164 12.98 -13.82 6.25
N ARG A 165 13.20 -13.92 7.58
CA ARG A 165 13.84 -15.12 8.16
C ARG A 165 13.08 -16.42 7.86
N LEU A 166 11.76 -16.33 7.72
CA LEU A 166 10.87 -17.47 7.46
C LEU A 166 10.62 -17.73 5.96
N THR A 167 11.10 -16.86 5.08
CA THR A 167 10.89 -16.94 3.64
C THR A 167 12.20 -16.70 2.88
N PRO A 168 13.11 -17.68 2.86
CA PRO A 168 14.39 -17.56 2.16
C PRO A 168 14.19 -17.11 0.69
N GLY A 169 15.08 -16.24 0.21
CA GLY A 169 15.00 -15.65 -1.12
C GLY A 169 14.17 -14.36 -1.21
N THR A 170 13.52 -13.95 -0.10
CA THR A 170 12.83 -12.65 -0.07
C THR A 170 13.63 -11.59 0.68
N ARG A 171 13.35 -10.33 0.37
CA ARG A 171 13.99 -9.17 1.00
C ARG A 171 12.95 -8.08 1.28
N TYR A 172 12.94 -7.58 2.51
CA TYR A 172 12.14 -6.41 2.84
C TYR A 172 12.84 -5.13 2.39
N TRP A 173 12.18 -4.36 1.56
CA TRP A 173 12.62 -3.03 1.21
C TRP A 173 12.07 -2.03 2.22
N ASP A 174 12.92 -1.66 3.19
CA ASP A 174 12.59 -0.75 4.30
C ASP A 174 12.54 0.72 3.82
N MET A 175 11.49 1.05 3.11
CA MET A 175 11.30 2.39 2.57
C MET A 175 10.40 3.22 3.46
N ASN A 176 10.86 4.43 3.81
CA ASN A 176 10.03 5.39 4.53
C ASN A 176 9.15 6.20 3.56
N TRP A 177 7.98 5.68 3.24
CA TRP A 177 7.02 6.30 2.33
C TRP A 177 6.36 7.61 2.84
N ARG A 178 6.81 8.14 3.98
CA ARG A 178 6.37 9.45 4.52
C ARG A 178 7.15 10.62 3.95
N LYS A 179 8.29 10.35 3.29
CA LYS A 179 9.24 11.34 2.78
C LYS A 179 9.03 11.61 1.29
N GLY A 180 9.82 12.53 0.73
CA GLY A 180 9.86 12.78 -0.71
C GLY A 180 8.58 13.35 -1.33
N GLY A 181 7.76 14.09 -0.56
CA GLY A 181 6.53 14.68 -1.10
C GLY A 181 5.34 13.72 -1.23
N LEU A 182 5.54 12.42 -0.97
CA LEU A 182 4.51 11.39 -1.18
C LEU A 182 3.23 11.59 -0.37
N GLN A 183 3.32 12.22 0.82
CA GLN A 183 2.14 12.54 1.61
C GLN A 183 1.29 13.65 0.97
N HIS A 184 1.94 14.65 0.38
CA HIS A 184 1.25 15.70 -0.38
C HIS A 184 0.60 15.09 -1.63
N ARG A 185 1.38 14.32 -2.41
CA ARG A 185 0.88 13.65 -3.61
C ARG A 185 -0.28 12.71 -3.33
N ARG A 186 -0.23 11.98 -2.20
CA ARG A 186 -1.35 11.17 -1.72
C ARG A 186 -2.62 12.00 -1.51
N GLY A 187 -2.48 13.20 -0.94
CA GLY A 187 -3.61 14.12 -0.74
C GLY A 187 -4.24 14.60 -2.06
N GLU A 188 -3.41 14.92 -3.03
CA GLU A 188 -3.87 15.29 -4.39
C GLU A 188 -4.62 14.14 -5.05
N LEU A 189 -4.04 12.93 -5.05
CA LEU A 189 -4.66 11.74 -5.63
C LEU A 189 -5.95 11.34 -4.92
N LEU A 190 -6.03 11.51 -3.60
CA LEU A 190 -7.25 11.28 -2.84
C LEU A 190 -8.41 12.13 -3.37
N ALA A 191 -8.14 13.41 -3.67
CA ALA A 191 -9.14 14.33 -4.21
C ALA A 191 -9.43 14.07 -5.69
N GLN A 192 -8.40 13.86 -6.51
CA GLN A 192 -8.51 13.64 -7.96
C GLN A 192 -9.28 12.37 -8.30
N GLU A 193 -9.03 11.28 -7.57
CA GLU A 193 -9.65 9.99 -7.81
C GLU A 193 -10.97 9.80 -7.04
N GLY A 194 -11.28 10.72 -6.12
CA GLY A 194 -12.47 10.60 -5.26
C GLY A 194 -12.42 9.41 -4.30
N PHE A 195 -11.24 9.03 -3.84
CA PHE A 195 -11.07 7.84 -3.00
C PHE A 195 -11.78 7.94 -1.67
N TYR A 196 -12.30 6.81 -1.21
CA TYR A 196 -12.81 6.65 0.14
C TYR A 196 -11.71 6.90 1.17
N ASN A 197 -11.86 7.94 1.98
CA ASN A 197 -10.93 8.25 3.05
C ASN A 197 -11.37 7.59 4.35
N GLN A 198 -10.72 6.48 4.70
CA GLN A 198 -11.06 5.70 5.89
C GLN A 198 -10.97 6.50 7.18
N LEU A 199 -11.89 6.24 8.09
CA LEU A 199 -12.00 6.95 9.38
C LEU A 199 -11.18 6.33 10.49
N TRP A 200 -10.73 5.08 10.36
CA TRP A 200 -9.92 4.36 11.35
C TRP A 200 -8.91 3.41 10.67
N CYS A 201 -8.06 2.81 11.46
CA CYS A 201 -7.04 1.87 10.99
C CYS A 201 -7.61 0.65 10.23
N GLY A 202 -8.85 0.29 10.51
CA GLY A 202 -9.53 -0.92 10.05
C GLY A 202 -9.73 -1.94 11.18
N CYS A 203 -8.84 -1.96 12.16
CA CYS A 203 -8.94 -2.83 13.32
C CYS A 203 -10.19 -2.47 14.18
N GLU A 204 -11.00 -3.45 14.55
CA GLU A 204 -12.19 -3.26 15.38
C GLU A 204 -11.87 -2.57 16.72
N PHE A 205 -10.72 -2.90 17.33
CA PHE A 205 -10.26 -2.30 18.59
C PHE A 205 -9.75 -0.86 18.45
N SER A 206 -9.65 -0.32 17.23
CA SER A 206 -9.29 1.07 16.97
C SER A 206 -10.49 1.98 16.68
N MET A 207 -11.72 1.47 16.80
CA MET A 207 -12.94 2.21 16.49
C MET A 207 -13.45 3.11 17.64
N GLY A 208 -12.86 3.01 18.82
CA GLY A 208 -13.33 3.72 20.00
C GLY A 208 -13.47 5.24 19.84
N HIS A 209 -12.62 5.88 19.03
CA HIS A 209 -12.72 7.31 18.76
C HIS A 209 -13.90 7.69 17.85
N LEU A 210 -14.48 6.73 17.15
CA LEU A 210 -15.63 6.98 16.28
C LEU A 210 -16.91 7.30 17.08
N THR A 211 -16.96 6.92 18.36
CA THR A 211 -18.08 7.26 19.26
C THR A 211 -18.25 8.77 19.44
N MET A 212 -17.20 9.56 19.15
CA MET A 212 -17.23 11.02 19.21
C MET A 212 -17.70 11.70 17.93
N ARG A 213 -17.99 10.93 16.86
CA ARG A 213 -18.47 11.45 15.58
C ARG A 213 -19.98 11.47 15.54
N ALA A 214 -20.53 12.41 14.77
CA ALA A 214 -21.96 12.41 14.48
C ALA A 214 -22.32 11.14 13.67
N PRO A 215 -23.45 10.49 13.96
CA PRO A 215 -23.84 9.26 13.28
C PRO A 215 -23.93 9.38 11.75
N GLU A 216 -24.32 10.53 11.24
CA GLU A 216 -24.40 10.85 9.81
C GLU A 216 -23.05 10.84 9.12
N ASP A 217 -21.96 11.15 9.84
CA ASP A 217 -20.59 11.14 9.31
C ASP A 217 -19.99 9.72 9.23
N LEU A 218 -20.71 8.73 9.76
CA LEU A 218 -20.25 7.35 9.77
C LEU A 218 -20.88 6.55 8.62
N PRO A 219 -20.13 5.64 7.99
CA PRO A 219 -20.70 4.65 7.10
C PRO A 219 -21.82 3.86 7.77
N SER A 220 -22.93 3.59 7.07
CA SER A 220 -24.11 2.94 7.64
C SER A 220 -23.78 1.61 8.32
N TYR A 221 -22.87 0.83 7.74
CA TYR A 221 -22.47 -0.49 8.23
C TYR A 221 -21.64 -0.47 9.55
N VAL A 222 -21.21 0.69 10.04
CA VAL A 222 -20.52 0.81 11.34
C VAL A 222 -21.34 1.54 12.41
N ARG A 223 -22.45 2.17 12.04
CA ARG A 223 -23.24 3.01 12.97
C ARG A 223 -23.73 2.23 14.19
N ASP A 224 -24.30 1.04 13.97
CA ASP A 224 -24.83 0.23 15.06
C ASP A 224 -23.74 -0.34 15.96
N PHE A 225 -22.61 -0.73 15.37
CA PHE A 225 -21.44 -1.18 16.12
C PHE A 225 -20.87 -0.04 17.01
N VAL A 226 -20.74 1.15 16.46
CA VAL A 226 -20.24 2.33 17.22
C VAL A 226 -21.18 2.73 18.33
N LYS A 227 -22.53 2.63 18.12
CA LYS A 227 -23.51 2.86 19.19
C LYS A 227 -23.35 1.86 20.34
N GLN A 228 -23.11 0.58 20.03
CA GLN A 228 -22.89 -0.45 21.06
C GLN A 228 -21.60 -0.17 21.87
N LEU A 229 -20.52 0.23 21.20
CA LEU A 229 -19.27 0.63 21.88
C LEU A 229 -19.48 1.82 22.81
N GLY A 230 -20.26 2.83 22.42
CA GLY A 230 -20.58 3.98 23.26
C GLY A 230 -21.40 3.61 24.49
N SER A 231 -22.38 2.71 24.32
CA SER A 231 -23.22 2.22 25.41
C SER A 231 -22.45 1.36 26.42
N ALA A 232 -21.46 0.61 25.99
CA ALA A 232 -20.61 -0.21 26.87
C ALA A 232 -19.71 0.67 27.77
N LYS A 233 -19.11 1.73 27.21
CA LYS A 233 -18.31 2.68 27.99
C LYS A 233 -19.09 3.38 29.11
N ASN A 234 -20.31 3.79 28.83
CA ASN A 234 -21.16 4.47 29.83
C ASN A 234 -21.57 3.54 30.98
N LYS A 235 -21.56 2.21 30.79
CA LYS A 235 -21.83 1.25 31.85
C LYS A 235 -20.65 1.04 32.79
N ASP A 236 -19.43 1.12 32.29
CA ASP A 236 -18.20 0.98 33.11
C ASP A 236 -17.93 2.24 33.96
N GLU A 237 -18.39 3.43 33.51
CA GLU A 237 -18.26 4.68 34.27
C GLU A 237 -19.34 4.86 35.35
N THR A 238 -20.36 3.99 35.41
CA THR A 238 -21.47 4.05 36.38
C THR A 238 -21.40 3.02 37.49
N LEU A 239 -20.31 2.28 37.63
CA LEU A 239 -20.07 1.39 38.77
C LEU A 239 -19.38 2.20 39.88
N PRO A 240 -19.96 2.24 41.09
CA PRO A 240 -19.46 3.04 42.23
C PRO A 240 -18.13 2.51 42.78
#